data_706e286904ccbfae14b4c7cfd1a037c3
#
_entry.id   706e286904ccbfae14b4c7cfd1a037c3
#
_cell.length_a   1.000
_cell.length_b   1.000
_cell.length_c   1.000
_cell.angle_alpha   90.00
_cell.angle_beta   90.00
_cell.angle_gamma   90.00
#
_symmetry.space_group_name_H-M   'P 1'
#
loop_
_entity.id
_entity.type
_entity.pdbx_description
1 polymer ?
#
loop_
_entity_poly.entity_id
_entity_poly.type
_entity_poly.pdbx_seq_one_letter_code
_entity_poly.pdbx_strand_id
1 'polypeptide(L)'
;MTQVQRSNQLEALLDGLAKVVETPLSSPFAKETILVPSRALAGWLSTELAKRHGVWANPDFVTPRAWVDALTTDGAAGEKGAFHPATLTWSIAALLPAHVEDAAFAEVRRYLADDEDGTKRLALAARIAQVFDRYVLHRPELVAGWERGEDEHWQAKLFRALVAADRATHLAARVERLAAEIRSGRREGLP
;
A
#
# COMPACT_ATOMS: atom_id res chain seq x y z
N MET A 1 -6.50 -13.01 -22.48
CA MET A 1 -5.40 -13.99 -22.27
C MET A 1 -4.22 -13.25 -21.69
N THR A 2 -3.67 -13.68 -20.55
CA THR A 2 -2.54 -12.99 -19.90
C THR A 2 -1.24 -13.35 -20.63
N GLN A 3 -0.46 -12.36 -21.03
CA GLN A 3 0.85 -12.54 -21.67
C GLN A 3 1.95 -12.13 -20.68
N VAL A 4 2.97 -12.97 -20.52
CA VAL A 4 4.12 -12.69 -19.65
C VAL A 4 5.38 -12.58 -20.48
N GLN A 5 6.04 -11.43 -20.42
CA GLN A 5 7.35 -11.19 -21.04
C GLN A 5 8.40 -10.98 -19.93
N ARG A 6 9.59 -11.53 -20.12
CA ARG A 6 10.72 -11.42 -19.20
C ARG A 6 11.98 -11.04 -19.95
N SER A 7 12.70 -10.05 -19.46
CA SER A 7 14.00 -9.64 -19.95
C SER A 7 14.80 -8.98 -18.82
N ASN A 8 16.11 -9.02 -18.90
CA ASN A 8 17.04 -8.21 -18.12
C ASN A 8 17.34 -6.85 -18.79
N GLN A 9 16.80 -6.62 -19.99
CA GLN A 9 16.91 -5.35 -20.72
C GLN A 9 15.57 -4.65 -20.72
N LEU A 10 15.54 -3.44 -20.18
CA LEU A 10 14.32 -2.66 -20.04
C LEU A 10 13.76 -2.23 -21.42
N GLU A 11 14.65 -1.96 -22.37
CA GLU A 11 14.31 -1.61 -23.74
C GLU A 11 13.55 -2.73 -24.46
N ALA A 12 13.95 -3.99 -24.24
CA ALA A 12 13.25 -5.14 -24.81
C ALA A 12 11.84 -5.33 -24.24
N LEU A 13 11.66 -5.01 -22.94
CA LEU A 13 10.32 -5.00 -22.32
C LEU A 13 9.49 -3.84 -22.84
N LEU A 14 10.11 -2.68 -23.07
CA LEU A 14 9.45 -1.52 -23.65
C LEU A 14 8.96 -1.81 -25.08
N ASP A 15 9.73 -2.52 -25.92
CA ASP A 15 9.30 -2.90 -27.26
C ASP A 15 8.09 -3.83 -27.24
N GLY A 16 8.02 -4.72 -26.23
CA GLY A 16 6.84 -5.54 -25.97
C GLY A 16 5.63 -4.72 -25.55
N LEU A 17 5.82 -3.77 -24.63
CA LEU A 17 4.76 -2.86 -24.20
C LEU A 17 4.26 -1.98 -25.36
N ALA A 18 5.16 -1.41 -26.15
CA ALA A 18 4.82 -0.58 -27.29
C ALA A 18 3.88 -1.30 -28.27
N LYS A 19 4.14 -2.59 -28.55
CA LYS A 19 3.25 -3.41 -29.39
C LYS A 19 1.87 -3.62 -28.80
N VAL A 20 1.77 -3.76 -27.47
CA VAL A 20 0.47 -3.93 -26.79
C VAL A 20 -0.37 -2.66 -26.89
N VAL A 21 0.24 -1.50 -26.61
CA VAL A 21 -0.46 -0.21 -26.62
C VAL A 21 -0.65 0.39 -28.03
N GLU A 22 -0.13 -0.26 -29.06
CA GLU A 22 -0.36 0.09 -30.47
C GLU A 22 -1.81 -0.18 -30.90
N THR A 23 -2.49 -1.11 -30.21
CA THR A 23 -3.90 -1.37 -30.43
C THR A 23 -4.73 -0.38 -29.63
N PRO A 24 -5.49 0.52 -30.31
CA PRO A 24 -6.30 1.51 -29.59
C PRO A 24 -7.36 0.87 -28.71
N LEU A 25 -7.62 1.50 -27.57
CA LEU A 25 -8.77 1.16 -26.71
C LEU A 25 -10.09 1.47 -27.45
N SER A 26 -11.19 0.92 -26.95
CA SER A 26 -12.54 1.08 -27.52
C SER A 26 -13.04 2.54 -27.56
N SER A 27 -12.45 3.42 -26.78
CA SER A 27 -12.75 4.85 -26.73
C SER A 27 -11.48 5.67 -26.72
N PRO A 28 -11.41 6.79 -27.48
CA PRO A 28 -10.25 7.69 -27.45
C PRO A 28 -10.07 8.41 -26.10
N PHE A 29 -11.10 8.39 -25.25
CA PHE A 29 -11.04 8.95 -23.89
C PHE A 29 -10.71 7.90 -22.82
N ALA A 30 -10.69 6.62 -23.18
CA ALA A 30 -10.26 5.57 -22.27
C ALA A 30 -8.76 5.74 -21.96
N LYS A 31 -8.39 5.50 -20.70
CA LYS A 31 -7.01 5.58 -20.26
C LYS A 31 -6.36 4.21 -20.32
N GLU A 32 -5.17 4.16 -20.87
CA GLU A 32 -4.30 2.99 -20.78
C GLU A 32 -3.69 2.93 -19.37
N THR A 33 -4.13 1.99 -18.55
CA THR A 33 -3.61 1.83 -17.18
C THR A 33 -2.35 0.98 -17.19
N ILE A 34 -1.23 1.58 -16.81
CA ILE A 34 0.08 0.93 -16.77
C ILE A 34 0.60 0.93 -15.33
N LEU A 35 0.78 -0.27 -14.76
CA LEU A 35 1.34 -0.41 -13.42
C LEU A 35 2.86 -0.31 -13.47
N VAL A 36 3.40 0.61 -12.70
CA VAL A 36 4.85 0.89 -12.64
C VAL A 36 5.35 0.94 -11.20
N PRO A 37 6.58 0.47 -10.92
CA PRO A 37 7.12 0.49 -9.56
C PRO A 37 7.51 1.90 -9.08
N SER A 38 7.67 2.87 -9.99
CA SER A 38 8.08 4.23 -9.61
C SER A 38 7.65 5.27 -10.62
N ARG A 39 7.54 6.53 -10.16
CA ARG A 39 7.26 7.68 -11.04
C ARG A 39 8.39 7.96 -12.03
N ALA A 40 9.63 7.63 -11.68
CA ALA A 40 10.77 7.80 -12.58
C ALA A 40 10.62 6.88 -13.80
N LEU A 41 10.21 5.62 -13.58
CA LEU A 41 9.94 4.69 -14.69
C LEU A 41 8.73 5.16 -15.52
N ALA A 42 7.69 5.69 -14.90
CA ALA A 42 6.54 6.26 -15.62
C ALA A 42 6.98 7.38 -16.58
N GLY A 43 7.81 8.33 -16.11
CA GLY A 43 8.32 9.42 -16.94
C GLY A 43 9.19 8.92 -18.09
N TRP A 44 10.07 7.96 -17.84
CA TRP A 44 10.88 7.33 -18.88
C TRP A 44 10.01 6.62 -19.92
N LEU A 45 9.07 5.76 -19.50
CA LEU A 45 8.13 5.07 -20.38
C LEU A 45 7.33 6.05 -21.25
N SER A 46 6.80 7.12 -20.65
CA SER A 46 6.04 8.14 -21.38
C SER A 46 6.88 8.75 -22.51
N THR A 47 8.15 9.10 -22.22
CA THR A 47 9.06 9.66 -23.20
C THR A 47 9.40 8.67 -24.30
N GLU A 48 9.71 7.42 -23.95
CA GLU A 48 10.12 6.40 -24.91
C GLU A 48 8.97 5.93 -25.78
N LEU A 49 7.74 5.81 -25.23
CA LEU A 49 6.55 5.49 -26.01
C LEU A 49 6.18 6.64 -26.97
N ALA A 50 6.30 7.90 -26.53
CA ALA A 50 6.10 9.07 -27.40
C ALA A 50 7.09 9.08 -28.59
N LYS A 51 8.36 8.72 -28.37
CA LYS A 51 9.35 8.59 -29.45
C LYS A 51 8.98 7.51 -30.47
N ARG A 52 8.40 6.38 -30.02
CA ARG A 52 8.03 5.25 -30.90
C ARG A 52 6.76 5.51 -31.69
N HIS A 53 5.75 6.10 -31.05
CA HIS A 53 4.45 6.32 -31.67
C HIS A 53 4.24 7.73 -32.24
N GLY A 54 5.23 8.61 -32.08
CA GLY A 54 5.13 10.03 -32.46
C GLY A 54 4.34 10.85 -31.43
N VAL A 55 3.20 10.36 -31.01
CA VAL A 55 2.37 10.95 -29.94
C VAL A 55 1.99 9.86 -28.95
N TRP A 56 2.14 10.16 -27.67
CA TRP A 56 1.69 9.31 -26.57
C TRP A 56 0.85 10.17 -25.62
N ALA A 57 -0.45 9.94 -25.59
CA ALA A 57 -1.40 10.73 -24.84
C ALA A 57 -2.25 9.85 -23.92
N ASN A 58 -2.72 10.44 -22.83
CA ASN A 58 -3.70 9.86 -21.92
C ASN A 58 -3.29 8.55 -21.19
N PRO A 59 -1.99 8.28 -20.87
CA PRO A 59 -1.64 7.15 -20.03
C PRO A 59 -2.05 7.39 -18.58
N ASP A 60 -2.44 6.33 -17.90
CA ASP A 60 -2.64 6.32 -16.45
C ASP A 60 -1.57 5.44 -15.78
N PHE A 61 -0.47 6.07 -15.34
CA PHE A 61 0.59 5.36 -14.64
C PHE A 61 0.28 5.27 -13.16
N VAL A 62 0.04 4.07 -12.70
CA VAL A 62 -0.27 3.79 -11.29
C VAL A 62 0.77 2.87 -10.65
N THR A 63 1.04 3.08 -9.36
CA THR A 63 1.85 2.11 -8.61
C THR A 63 0.97 0.93 -8.18
N PRO A 64 1.54 -0.29 -8.00
CA PRO A 64 0.77 -1.45 -7.54
C PRO A 64 -0.02 -1.17 -6.27
N ARG A 65 0.57 -0.44 -5.31
CA ARG A 65 -0.12 -0.03 -4.09
C ARG A 65 -1.32 0.87 -4.38
N ALA A 66 -1.13 1.95 -5.15
CA ALA A 66 -2.21 2.88 -5.48
C ALA A 66 -3.34 2.19 -6.25
N TRP A 67 -3.00 1.25 -7.12
CA TRP A 67 -3.98 0.46 -7.86
C TRP A 67 -4.80 -0.45 -6.93
N VAL A 68 -4.14 -1.17 -6.01
CA VAL A 68 -4.83 -2.00 -5.02
C VAL A 68 -5.68 -1.13 -4.07
N ASP A 69 -5.16 0.02 -3.64
CA ASP A 69 -5.94 0.97 -2.83
C ASP A 69 -7.21 1.41 -3.57
N ALA A 70 -7.10 1.77 -4.86
CA ALA A 70 -8.26 2.15 -5.68
C ALA A 70 -9.27 1.02 -5.86
N LEU A 71 -8.81 -0.23 -6.02
CA LEU A 71 -9.68 -1.41 -6.14
C LEU A 71 -10.41 -1.76 -4.86
N THR A 72 -9.81 -1.47 -3.72
CA THR A 72 -10.32 -1.89 -2.40
C THR A 72 -11.04 -0.77 -1.64
N THR A 73 -11.07 0.43 -2.19
CA THR A 73 -11.78 1.58 -1.61
C THR A 73 -13.03 1.84 -2.44
N ASP A 74 -14.21 1.71 -1.85
CA ASP A 74 -15.49 1.92 -2.52
C ASP A 74 -15.68 3.41 -2.93
N GLY A 75 -15.00 3.81 -4.00
CA GLY A 75 -15.22 5.11 -4.66
C GLY A 75 -14.68 6.36 -3.95
N ALA A 76 -14.13 6.27 -2.76
CA ALA A 76 -13.49 7.40 -2.05
C ALA A 76 -12.02 7.56 -2.50
N ALA A 77 -11.83 7.88 -3.77
CA ALA A 77 -10.50 8.22 -4.29
C ALA A 77 -10.05 9.53 -3.61
N GLY A 78 -9.11 9.42 -2.67
CA GLY A 78 -8.46 10.58 -2.05
C GLY A 78 -8.35 10.57 -0.53
N GLU A 79 -9.14 9.81 0.19
CA GLU A 79 -8.96 9.68 1.63
C GLU A 79 -7.79 8.72 1.92
N LYS A 80 -6.76 9.26 2.54
CA LYS A 80 -5.67 8.45 3.10
C LYS A 80 -6.28 7.57 4.18
N GLY A 81 -6.42 6.27 3.90
CA GLY A 81 -6.95 5.33 4.87
C GLY A 81 -6.19 5.38 6.20
N ALA A 82 -6.82 4.94 7.28
CA ALA A 82 -6.26 4.94 8.63
C ALA A 82 -4.86 4.29 8.73
N PHE A 83 -4.59 3.29 7.90
CA PHE A 83 -3.29 2.63 7.78
C PHE A 83 -2.32 3.30 6.80
N HIS A 84 -2.62 4.51 6.28
CA HIS A 84 -1.61 5.29 5.58
C HIS A 84 -0.53 5.77 6.59
N PRO A 85 0.78 5.67 6.27
CA PRO A 85 1.84 5.97 7.24
C PRO A 85 1.72 7.33 7.93
N ALA A 86 1.24 8.36 7.22
CA ALA A 86 1.06 9.68 7.82
C ALA A 86 -0.07 9.70 8.87
N THR A 87 -1.22 9.09 8.57
CA THR A 87 -2.35 8.97 9.52
C THR A 87 -1.97 8.07 10.67
N LEU A 88 -1.38 6.92 10.37
CA LEU A 88 -0.95 5.92 11.33
C LEU A 88 0.05 6.48 12.36
N THR A 89 0.92 7.41 11.96
CA THR A 89 1.84 8.11 12.87
C THR A 89 1.10 8.80 13.99
N TRP A 90 0.04 9.53 13.69
CA TRP A 90 -0.74 10.25 14.69
C TRP A 90 -1.55 9.31 15.58
N SER A 91 -2.16 8.28 15.01
CA SER A 91 -2.89 7.25 15.76
C SER A 91 -1.96 6.53 16.75
N ILE A 92 -0.75 6.15 16.32
CA ILE A 92 0.25 5.52 17.18
C ILE A 92 0.67 6.48 18.30
N ALA A 93 1.00 7.74 17.97
CA ALA A 93 1.42 8.73 18.96
C ALA A 93 0.34 8.98 20.04
N ALA A 94 -0.93 8.90 19.64
CA ALA A 94 -2.06 9.03 20.56
C ALA A 94 -2.27 7.78 21.45
N LEU A 95 -2.03 6.58 20.92
CA LEU A 95 -2.27 5.32 21.64
C LEU A 95 -1.12 4.95 22.59
N LEU A 96 0.13 5.29 22.25
CA LEU A 96 1.32 4.89 23.04
C LEU A 96 1.20 5.21 24.54
N PRO A 97 0.74 6.40 24.99
CA PRO A 97 0.65 6.71 26.41
C PRO A 97 -0.24 5.75 27.21
N ALA A 98 -1.29 5.22 26.61
CA ALA A 98 -2.20 4.28 27.27
C ALA A 98 -1.63 2.86 27.41
N HIS A 99 -0.56 2.55 26.65
CA HIS A 99 0.02 1.21 26.59
C HIS A 99 1.40 1.10 27.27
N VAL A 100 2.09 2.20 27.53
CA VAL A 100 3.46 2.17 28.07
C VAL A 100 3.58 1.51 29.45
N GLU A 101 2.51 1.43 30.22
CA GLU A 101 2.48 0.77 31.52
C GLU A 101 2.38 -0.76 31.42
N ASP A 102 1.97 -1.32 30.28
CA ASP A 102 1.99 -2.76 30.04
C ASP A 102 3.44 -3.29 30.05
N ALA A 103 3.67 -4.41 30.71
CA ALA A 103 4.98 -5.05 30.81
C ALA A 103 5.64 -5.34 29.45
N ALA A 104 4.84 -5.64 28.43
CA ALA A 104 5.33 -5.85 27.07
C ALA A 104 5.99 -4.60 26.46
N PHE A 105 5.63 -3.39 26.93
CA PHE A 105 6.15 -2.10 26.44
C PHE A 105 7.34 -1.58 27.26
N ALA A 106 7.98 -2.39 28.11
CA ALA A 106 9.07 -1.94 28.98
C ALA A 106 10.22 -1.25 28.21
N GLU A 107 10.53 -1.69 27.01
CA GLU A 107 11.56 -1.05 26.16
C GLU A 107 11.10 0.32 25.63
N VAL A 108 9.85 0.42 25.21
CA VAL A 108 9.22 1.65 24.73
C VAL A 108 9.14 2.67 25.88
N ARG A 109 8.70 2.25 27.06
CA ARG A 109 8.66 3.07 28.27
C ARG A 109 10.03 3.63 28.61
N ARG A 110 11.06 2.78 28.61
CA ARG A 110 12.46 3.21 28.87
C ARG A 110 12.94 4.22 27.84
N TYR A 111 12.62 4.03 26.56
CA TYR A 111 12.98 4.96 25.49
C TYR A 111 12.31 6.33 25.65
N LEU A 112 11.05 6.36 26.15
CA LEU A 112 10.27 7.57 26.32
C LEU A 112 10.40 8.21 27.70
N ALA A 113 11.23 7.68 28.60
CA ALA A 113 11.31 8.11 30.01
C ALA A 113 11.68 9.59 30.19
N ASP A 114 12.41 10.17 29.24
CA ASP A 114 12.87 11.57 29.21
C ASP A 114 12.20 12.39 28.09
N ASP A 115 11.04 11.96 27.59
CA ASP A 115 10.30 12.65 26.54
C ASP A 115 9.31 13.67 27.11
N GLU A 116 9.83 14.82 27.55
CA GLU A 116 9.02 15.87 28.19
C GLU A 116 8.11 16.60 27.19
N ASP A 117 8.55 16.79 25.95
CA ASP A 117 7.85 17.57 24.92
C ASP A 117 7.08 16.71 23.89
N GLY A 118 7.15 15.39 23.97
CA GLY A 118 6.50 14.47 23.04
C GLY A 118 7.23 14.28 21.69
N THR A 119 8.40 14.90 21.52
CA THR A 119 9.18 14.80 20.26
C THR A 119 9.67 13.38 20.01
N LYS A 120 10.19 12.70 21.04
CA LYS A 120 10.64 11.30 20.93
C LYS A 120 9.49 10.37 20.62
N ARG A 121 8.34 10.58 21.27
CA ARG A 121 7.11 9.80 21.02
C ARG A 121 6.66 9.95 19.56
N LEU A 122 6.64 11.15 19.03
CA LEU A 122 6.24 11.39 17.64
C LEU A 122 7.23 10.76 16.65
N ALA A 123 8.53 10.89 16.90
CA ALA A 123 9.57 10.26 16.07
C ALA A 123 9.47 8.74 16.10
N LEU A 124 9.26 8.15 17.29
CA LEU A 124 9.04 6.71 17.45
C LEU A 124 7.78 6.26 16.72
N ALA A 125 6.67 6.98 16.87
CA ALA A 125 5.41 6.69 16.20
C ALA A 125 5.56 6.70 14.68
N ALA A 126 6.28 7.67 14.11
CA ALA A 126 6.58 7.71 12.69
C ALA A 126 7.41 6.50 12.22
N ARG A 127 8.35 6.05 13.04
CA ARG A 127 9.17 4.87 12.74
C ARG A 127 8.35 3.58 12.80
N ILE A 128 7.50 3.43 13.81
CA ILE A 128 6.58 2.29 13.95
C ILE A 128 5.61 2.26 12.77
N ALA A 129 5.03 3.39 12.37
CA ALA A 129 4.12 3.49 11.23
C ALA A 129 4.77 2.96 9.93
N GLN A 130 6.04 3.34 9.67
CA GLN A 130 6.79 2.83 8.52
C GLN A 130 7.06 1.32 8.59
N VAL A 131 7.29 0.80 9.79
CA VAL A 131 7.53 -0.64 10.00
C VAL A 131 6.22 -1.41 9.80
N PHE A 132 5.12 -0.95 10.36
CA PHE A 132 3.81 -1.58 10.21
C PHE A 132 3.33 -1.57 8.75
N ASP A 133 3.55 -0.47 8.03
CA ASP A 133 3.26 -0.41 6.60
C ASP A 133 4.03 -1.49 5.80
N ARG A 134 5.31 -1.69 6.13
CA ARG A 134 6.11 -2.77 5.52
C ARG A 134 5.64 -4.17 5.91
N TYR A 135 5.22 -4.38 7.16
CA TYR A 135 4.69 -5.67 7.59
C TYR A 135 3.37 -6.00 6.88
N VAL A 136 2.49 -5.03 6.76
CA VAL A 136 1.22 -5.20 6.01
C VAL A 136 1.47 -5.59 4.55
N LEU A 137 2.52 -5.01 3.91
CA LEU A 137 2.85 -5.30 2.52
C LEU A 137 3.61 -6.61 2.31
N HIS A 138 4.58 -6.90 3.20
CA HIS A 138 5.56 -7.96 2.95
C HIS A 138 5.42 -9.16 3.88
N ARG A 139 4.64 -9.05 4.95
CA ARG A 139 4.43 -10.08 5.97
C ARG A 139 2.96 -10.17 6.39
N PRO A 140 2.03 -10.32 5.43
CA PRO A 140 0.58 -10.36 5.75
C PRO A 140 0.22 -11.49 6.73
N GLU A 141 0.90 -12.64 6.66
CA GLU A 141 0.70 -13.76 7.57
C GLU A 141 1.08 -13.41 9.02
N LEU A 142 2.13 -12.62 9.24
CA LEU A 142 2.52 -12.14 10.57
C LEU A 142 1.43 -11.22 11.15
N VAL A 143 0.97 -10.28 10.35
CA VAL A 143 -0.07 -9.32 10.75
C VAL A 143 -1.39 -10.05 11.06
N ALA A 144 -1.79 -11.03 10.25
CA ALA A 144 -2.95 -11.87 10.51
C ALA A 144 -2.80 -12.69 11.81
N GLY A 145 -1.60 -13.21 12.11
CA GLY A 145 -1.30 -13.85 13.38
C GLY A 145 -1.47 -12.90 14.58
N TRP A 146 -1.03 -11.67 14.45
CA TRP A 146 -1.23 -10.65 15.48
C TRP A 146 -2.71 -10.35 15.76
N GLU A 147 -3.52 -10.25 14.71
CA GLU A 147 -4.98 -10.04 14.85
C GLU A 147 -5.68 -11.22 15.54
N ARG A 148 -5.21 -12.46 15.30
CA ARG A 148 -5.71 -13.66 16.00
C ARG A 148 -5.22 -13.79 17.44
N GLY A 149 -4.32 -12.92 17.90
CA GLY A 149 -3.75 -12.96 19.26
C GLY A 149 -2.66 -14.02 19.44
N GLU A 150 -2.00 -14.45 18.37
CA GLU A 150 -0.95 -15.47 18.41
C GLU A 150 0.39 -14.93 18.98
N ASP A 151 0.51 -13.62 19.16
CA ASP A 151 1.71 -12.97 19.67
C ASP A 151 1.34 -11.88 20.69
N GLU A 152 2.06 -11.85 21.81
CA GLU A 152 1.90 -10.90 22.90
C GLU A 152 3.02 -9.84 22.98
N HIS A 153 3.91 -9.81 21.98
CA HIS A 153 4.92 -8.76 21.86
C HIS A 153 4.26 -7.38 21.70
N TRP A 154 4.92 -6.33 22.17
CA TRP A 154 4.35 -4.98 22.19
C TRP A 154 3.88 -4.48 20.81
N GLN A 155 4.55 -4.88 19.72
CA GLN A 155 4.13 -4.50 18.37
C GLN A 155 2.79 -5.13 17.99
N ALA A 156 2.58 -6.41 18.34
CA ALA A 156 1.33 -7.10 18.11
C ALA A 156 0.18 -6.48 18.92
N LYS A 157 0.43 -6.16 20.19
CA LYS A 157 -0.56 -5.48 21.05
C LYS A 157 -0.92 -4.10 20.50
N LEU A 158 0.08 -3.30 20.11
CA LEU A 158 -0.15 -1.98 19.53
C LEU A 158 -0.91 -2.07 18.20
N PHE A 159 -0.58 -3.04 17.34
CA PHE A 159 -1.27 -3.25 16.08
C PHE A 159 -2.74 -3.59 16.30
N ARG A 160 -3.06 -4.52 17.22
CA ARG A 160 -4.45 -4.84 17.60
C ARG A 160 -5.20 -3.62 18.14
N ALA A 161 -4.55 -2.80 18.96
CA ALA A 161 -5.13 -1.57 19.49
C ALA A 161 -5.47 -0.57 18.37
N LEU A 162 -4.61 -0.42 17.37
CA LEU A 162 -4.86 0.41 16.19
C LEU A 162 -6.05 -0.09 15.37
N VAL A 163 -6.12 -1.40 15.09
CA VAL A 163 -7.25 -2.00 14.38
C VAL A 163 -8.55 -1.78 15.14
N ALA A 164 -8.53 -1.96 16.46
CA ALA A 164 -9.72 -1.78 17.32
C ALA A 164 -10.18 -0.31 17.40
N ALA A 165 -9.23 0.64 17.49
CA ALA A 165 -9.55 2.06 17.62
C ALA A 165 -10.19 2.65 16.36
N ASP A 166 -9.70 2.27 15.20
CA ASP A 166 -10.07 2.90 13.93
C ASP A 166 -11.16 2.14 13.16
N ARG A 167 -11.48 0.91 13.56
CA ARG A 167 -12.32 -0.05 12.78
C ARG A 167 -11.91 -0.14 11.30
N ALA A 168 -10.73 0.35 11.00
CA ALA A 168 -10.24 0.44 9.64
C ALA A 168 -9.55 -0.88 9.25
N THR A 169 -9.85 -1.31 8.07
CA THR A 169 -9.26 -2.51 7.50
C THR A 169 -7.91 -2.15 6.86
N HIS A 170 -6.82 -2.74 7.32
CA HIS A 170 -5.50 -2.55 6.70
C HIS A 170 -5.44 -3.19 5.29
N LEU A 171 -4.43 -2.81 4.51
CA LEU A 171 -4.33 -3.19 3.09
C LEU A 171 -4.37 -4.72 2.88
N ALA A 172 -3.67 -5.51 3.71
CA ALA A 172 -3.65 -6.96 3.57
C ALA A 172 -5.06 -7.58 3.71
N ALA A 173 -5.84 -7.18 4.71
CA ALA A 173 -7.21 -7.65 4.90
C ALA A 173 -8.16 -7.17 3.78
N ARG A 174 -7.94 -5.97 3.24
CA ARG A 174 -8.69 -5.47 2.05
C ARG A 174 -8.40 -6.31 0.81
N VAL A 175 -7.13 -6.64 0.57
CA VAL A 175 -6.71 -7.50 -0.55
C VAL A 175 -7.30 -8.89 -0.41
N GLU A 176 -7.29 -9.45 0.79
CA GLU A 176 -7.85 -10.79 1.05
C GLU A 176 -9.36 -10.83 0.80
N ARG A 177 -10.08 -9.80 1.24
CA ARG A 177 -11.51 -9.62 0.95
C ARG A 177 -11.76 -9.51 -0.56
N LEU A 178 -11.01 -8.65 -1.27
CA LEU A 178 -11.11 -8.50 -2.72
C LEU A 178 -10.86 -9.83 -3.44
N ALA A 179 -9.82 -10.56 -3.05
CA ALA A 179 -9.51 -11.87 -3.61
C ALA A 179 -10.63 -12.91 -3.36
N ALA A 180 -11.29 -12.84 -2.21
CA ALA A 180 -12.44 -13.69 -1.88
C ALA A 180 -13.67 -13.32 -2.74
N GLU A 181 -13.93 -12.04 -2.96
CA GLU A 181 -15.01 -11.53 -3.81
C GLU A 181 -14.83 -11.97 -5.27
N ILE A 182 -13.60 -11.86 -5.80
CA ILE A 182 -13.27 -12.32 -7.16
C ILE A 182 -13.46 -13.83 -7.28
N ARG A 183 -12.93 -14.62 -6.32
CA ARG A 183 -13.07 -16.08 -6.33
C ARG A 183 -14.53 -16.55 -6.22
N SER A 184 -15.38 -15.82 -5.53
CA SER A 184 -16.80 -16.14 -5.38
C SER A 184 -17.67 -15.61 -6.52
N GLY A 185 -17.10 -14.96 -7.53
CA GLY A 185 -17.85 -14.39 -8.66
C GLY A 185 -18.74 -13.19 -8.29
N ARG A 186 -18.59 -12.63 -7.09
CA ARG A 186 -19.35 -11.44 -6.65
C ARG A 186 -18.82 -10.14 -7.27
N ARG A 187 -17.64 -10.16 -7.86
CA ARG A 187 -17.06 -9.04 -8.59
C ARG A 187 -16.59 -9.53 -9.96
N GLU A 188 -17.25 -9.06 -11.00
CA GLU A 188 -16.87 -9.33 -12.38
C GLU A 188 -15.75 -8.37 -12.80
N GLY A 189 -14.57 -8.93 -13.02
CA GLY A 189 -13.45 -8.23 -13.63
C GLY A 189 -12.73 -7.23 -12.71
N LEU A 190 -11.46 -7.00 -13.05
CA LEU A 190 -10.70 -5.84 -12.63
C LEU A 190 -10.87 -4.77 -13.72
N PRO A 191 -10.97 -3.49 -13.37
CA PRO A 191 -11.05 -2.42 -14.35
C PRO A 191 -9.79 -2.35 -15.21
#